data_d9491db89b5291db4c430538776ce458
#
_entry.id   d9491db89b5291db4c430538776ce458
#
_cell.length_a   1.000
_cell.length_b   1.000
_cell.length_c   1.000
_cell.angle_alpha   90.00
_cell.angle_beta   90.00
_cell.angle_gamma   90.00
#
_symmetry.space_group_name_H-M   'P 1'
#
loop_
_entity.id
_entity.type
_entity.pdbx_description
1 polymer ?
#
loop_
_entity_poly.entity_id
_entity_poly.type
_entity_poly.pdbx_seq_one_letter_code
_entity_poly.pdbx_strand_id
1 'polypeptide(L)'
;MSQAAPLSHDEELFLKLLSCALHSELPEARDFTGLEEASWRRIHRLATSHAVPAFVGDRILTLPKEALPNRDMRLMIFSEIELTRRGNAYLTKALGQLKKTYEAAGLPFILLKGLSLGCFYPDAALRSGGDLDVLFHSDADYERGNELLRKAGHKLHDDSEVRYGHTAFTYGRTIVENHARAVFFDHKRHNRHFDALVQEAISSGSLITQHHGDYTIKTLPHELNVVYIFIHLFFHWPHWGVGFRQYSDWLLMMTRLKGQLDEEKILSMAKDLDILYPMQLFAQAAIRYLRVSPEIFPFPLLLQDDPHTEQIIRDVIHSGNFGFAQRPIKAQNKWVTNWRKFRFKMRRSRRLYAITPTHASRIIWGSVFGHLMLMIRRRR
;
A
#
# COMPACT_ATOMS: atom_id res chain seq x y z
N MET A 1 20.19 17.29 -15.74
CA MET A 1 19.39 16.10 -15.42
C MET A 1 19.00 15.44 -16.74
N SER A 2 19.38 14.18 -16.98
CA SER A 2 18.94 13.46 -18.18
C SER A 2 17.42 13.38 -18.16
N GLN A 3 16.76 13.89 -19.19
CA GLN A 3 15.32 13.73 -19.35
C GLN A 3 15.03 12.22 -19.35
N ALA A 4 14.21 11.77 -18.42
CA ALA A 4 13.76 10.38 -18.38
C ALA A 4 12.97 10.10 -19.67
N ALA A 5 13.13 8.91 -20.26
CA ALA A 5 12.40 8.52 -21.46
C ALA A 5 10.86 8.62 -21.23
N PRO A 6 10.03 9.03 -22.20
CA PRO A 6 8.58 9.11 -22.03
C PRO A 6 7.99 7.76 -21.61
N LEU A 7 6.77 7.76 -21.05
CA LEU A 7 6.03 6.51 -20.81
C LEU A 7 5.85 5.78 -22.13
N SER A 8 5.97 4.45 -22.09
CA SER A 8 5.65 3.64 -23.26
C SER A 8 4.13 3.64 -23.53
N HIS A 9 3.73 3.36 -24.74
CA HIS A 9 2.31 3.26 -25.12
C HIS A 9 1.54 2.28 -24.22
N ASP A 10 2.11 1.13 -23.89
CA ASP A 10 1.45 0.13 -23.04
C ASP A 10 1.31 0.61 -21.58
N GLU A 11 2.25 1.42 -21.08
CA GLU A 11 2.15 2.04 -19.74
C GLU A 11 1.05 3.10 -19.74
N GLU A 12 0.91 3.89 -20.79
CA GLU A 12 -0.18 4.86 -20.93
C GLU A 12 -1.56 4.16 -20.99
N LEU A 13 -1.68 3.08 -21.77
CA LEU A 13 -2.91 2.29 -21.84
C LEU A 13 -3.26 1.64 -20.49
N PHE A 14 -2.26 1.13 -19.78
CA PHE A 14 -2.46 0.63 -18.42
C PHE A 14 -2.97 1.71 -17.47
N LEU A 15 -2.41 2.93 -17.52
CA LEU A 15 -2.88 4.05 -16.69
C LEU A 15 -4.29 4.49 -17.06
N LYS A 16 -4.67 4.46 -18.34
CA LYS A 16 -6.05 4.72 -18.78
C LYS A 16 -7.02 3.70 -18.20
N LEU A 17 -6.72 2.40 -18.26
CA LEU A 17 -7.55 1.35 -17.66
C LEU A 17 -7.66 1.48 -16.16
N LEU A 18 -6.56 1.79 -15.48
CA LEU A 18 -6.56 2.04 -14.04
C LEU A 18 -7.39 3.28 -13.69
N SER A 19 -7.29 4.36 -14.47
CA SER A 19 -8.13 5.55 -14.32
C SER A 19 -9.62 5.21 -14.48
N CYS A 20 -9.98 4.44 -15.50
CA CYS A 20 -11.37 3.96 -15.67
C CYS A 20 -11.83 3.14 -14.46
N ALA A 21 -10.97 2.30 -13.88
CA ALA A 21 -11.30 1.52 -12.68
C ALA A 21 -11.51 2.42 -11.46
N LEU A 22 -10.67 3.44 -11.25
CA LEU A 22 -10.80 4.41 -10.15
C LEU A 22 -12.10 5.20 -10.23
N HIS A 23 -12.53 5.58 -11.44
CA HIS A 23 -13.72 6.41 -11.67
C HIS A 23 -15.00 5.61 -11.98
N SER A 24 -14.92 4.28 -12.04
CA SER A 24 -16.03 3.42 -12.49
C SER A 24 -16.51 3.74 -13.91
N GLU A 25 -15.62 4.23 -14.76
CA GLU A 25 -15.88 4.57 -16.16
C GLU A 25 -15.63 3.39 -17.09
N LEU A 26 -16.24 3.43 -18.27
CA LEU A 26 -15.93 2.50 -19.34
C LEU A 26 -14.68 2.99 -20.11
N PRO A 27 -13.75 2.08 -20.45
CA PRO A 27 -12.61 2.45 -21.28
C PRO A 27 -13.05 2.76 -22.72
N GLU A 28 -12.38 3.72 -23.37
CA GLU A 28 -12.67 4.09 -24.74
C GLU A 28 -12.14 3.00 -25.71
N ALA A 29 -13.05 2.37 -26.45
CA ALA A 29 -12.74 1.28 -27.37
C ALA A 29 -11.64 1.62 -28.39
N ARG A 30 -11.62 2.86 -28.89
CA ARG A 30 -10.62 3.33 -29.89
C ARG A 30 -9.17 3.20 -29.42
N ASP A 31 -8.92 3.27 -28.10
CA ASP A 31 -7.58 3.14 -27.54
C ASP A 31 -7.05 1.69 -27.57
N PHE A 32 -7.95 0.71 -27.69
CA PHE A 32 -7.66 -0.72 -27.56
C PHE A 32 -7.97 -1.53 -28.84
N THR A 33 -8.69 -0.94 -29.81
CA THR A 33 -9.01 -1.61 -31.07
C THR A 33 -7.73 -1.90 -31.85
N GLY A 34 -7.55 -3.16 -32.26
CA GLY A 34 -6.37 -3.60 -33.01
C GLY A 34 -5.10 -3.73 -32.16
N LEU A 35 -5.20 -3.65 -30.83
CA LEU A 35 -4.03 -3.80 -29.96
C LEU A 35 -3.47 -5.22 -30.04
N GLU A 36 -2.16 -5.33 -30.27
CA GLU A 36 -1.45 -6.59 -30.39
C GLU A 36 -1.48 -7.40 -29.11
N GLU A 37 -1.46 -8.72 -29.22
CA GLU A 37 -1.41 -9.63 -28.07
C GLU A 37 -0.19 -9.36 -27.15
N ALA A 38 0.94 -8.96 -27.70
CA ALA A 38 2.13 -8.60 -26.94
C ALA A 38 1.88 -7.40 -26.03
N SER A 39 1.12 -6.39 -26.46
CA SER A 39 0.72 -5.22 -25.67
C SER A 39 -0.24 -5.63 -24.55
N TRP A 40 -1.26 -6.45 -24.85
CA TRP A 40 -2.15 -6.99 -23.83
C TRP A 40 -1.40 -7.76 -22.74
N ARG A 41 -0.42 -8.58 -23.12
CA ARG A 41 0.43 -9.29 -22.17
C ARG A 41 1.28 -8.33 -21.31
N ARG A 42 1.74 -7.20 -21.85
CA ARG A 42 2.47 -6.18 -21.08
C ARG A 42 1.56 -5.44 -20.11
N ILE A 43 0.38 -5.00 -20.56
CA ILE A 43 -0.64 -4.37 -19.71
C ILE A 43 -1.03 -5.30 -18.55
N HIS A 44 -1.30 -6.56 -18.83
CA HIS A 44 -1.64 -7.56 -17.82
C HIS A 44 -0.49 -7.78 -16.80
N ARG A 45 0.77 -7.86 -17.28
CA ARG A 45 1.92 -7.94 -16.37
C ARG A 45 2.07 -6.71 -15.49
N LEU A 46 1.79 -5.51 -16.00
CA LEU A 46 1.75 -4.29 -15.19
C LEU A 46 0.67 -4.41 -14.12
N ALA A 47 -0.57 -4.76 -14.48
CA ALA A 47 -1.65 -4.93 -13.52
C ALA A 47 -1.30 -5.95 -12.41
N THR A 48 -0.72 -7.09 -12.76
CA THR A 48 -0.30 -8.13 -11.83
C THR A 48 0.86 -7.65 -10.94
N SER A 49 1.88 -7.00 -11.53
CA SER A 49 3.03 -6.48 -10.78
C SER A 49 2.67 -5.39 -9.79
N HIS A 50 1.55 -4.69 -10.01
CA HIS A 50 1.01 -3.64 -9.14
C HIS A 50 -0.08 -4.13 -8.19
N ALA A 51 -0.39 -5.44 -8.20
CA ALA A 51 -1.46 -6.06 -7.41
C ALA A 51 -2.85 -5.44 -7.65
N VAL A 52 -3.15 -5.10 -8.92
CA VAL A 52 -4.45 -4.59 -9.38
C VAL A 52 -5.04 -5.40 -10.56
N PRO A 53 -4.72 -6.71 -10.74
CA PRO A 53 -5.16 -7.42 -11.94
C PRO A 53 -6.68 -7.56 -12.02
N ALA A 54 -7.37 -7.85 -10.92
CA ALA A 54 -8.82 -7.93 -10.90
C ALA A 54 -9.48 -6.57 -11.11
N PHE A 55 -8.94 -5.51 -10.51
CA PHE A 55 -9.49 -4.16 -10.57
C PHE A 55 -9.39 -3.56 -11.98
N VAL A 56 -8.25 -3.74 -12.64
CA VAL A 56 -8.04 -3.34 -14.05
C VAL A 56 -8.72 -4.32 -15.01
N GLY A 57 -8.64 -5.61 -14.73
CA GLY A 57 -9.22 -6.67 -15.54
C GLY A 57 -10.73 -6.55 -15.70
N ASP A 58 -11.44 -6.13 -14.65
CA ASP A 58 -12.86 -5.85 -14.71
C ASP A 58 -13.19 -4.79 -15.77
N ARG A 59 -12.38 -3.74 -15.90
CA ARG A 59 -12.56 -2.73 -16.94
C ARG A 59 -12.22 -3.26 -18.34
N ILE A 60 -11.19 -4.10 -18.48
CA ILE A 60 -10.87 -4.74 -19.77
C ILE A 60 -12.05 -5.56 -20.28
N LEU A 61 -12.73 -6.32 -19.41
CA LEU A 61 -13.85 -7.16 -19.81
C LEU A 61 -15.13 -6.37 -20.21
N THR A 62 -15.18 -5.06 -19.94
CA THR A 62 -16.28 -4.18 -20.39
C THR A 62 -16.08 -3.63 -21.81
N LEU A 63 -14.89 -3.81 -22.40
CA LEU A 63 -14.63 -3.36 -23.78
C LEU A 63 -15.54 -4.07 -24.77
N PRO A 64 -15.93 -3.42 -25.88
CA PRO A 64 -16.68 -4.06 -26.96
C PRO A 64 -15.81 -5.12 -27.66
N LYS A 65 -16.45 -6.05 -28.35
CA LYS A 65 -15.84 -7.27 -28.92
C LYS A 65 -14.60 -7.00 -29.76
N GLU A 66 -14.62 -5.94 -30.55
CA GLU A 66 -13.53 -5.52 -31.47
C GLU A 66 -12.29 -4.96 -30.75
N ALA A 67 -12.44 -4.54 -29.50
CA ALA A 67 -11.36 -3.99 -28.66
C ALA A 67 -10.93 -4.95 -27.53
N LEU A 68 -11.58 -6.12 -27.42
CA LEU A 68 -11.22 -7.12 -26.40
C LEU A 68 -9.93 -7.86 -26.77
N PRO A 69 -9.12 -8.28 -25.78
CA PRO A 69 -8.04 -9.23 -26.02
C PRO A 69 -8.57 -10.59 -26.50
N ASN A 70 -7.67 -11.47 -26.96
CA ASN A 70 -8.01 -12.82 -27.39
C ASN A 70 -8.72 -13.62 -26.26
N ARG A 71 -9.31 -14.77 -26.64
CA ARG A 71 -10.09 -15.61 -25.72
C ARG A 71 -9.28 -16.05 -24.49
N ASP A 72 -8.04 -16.48 -24.70
CA ASP A 72 -7.22 -17.04 -23.61
C ASP A 72 -6.87 -15.98 -22.55
N MET A 73 -6.54 -14.76 -23.02
CA MET A 73 -6.31 -13.62 -22.13
C MET A 73 -7.58 -13.24 -21.35
N ARG A 74 -8.75 -13.24 -21.99
CA ARG A 74 -10.03 -12.98 -21.30
C ARG A 74 -10.33 -14.03 -20.23
N LEU A 75 -10.10 -15.31 -20.51
CA LEU A 75 -10.29 -16.39 -19.54
C LEU A 75 -9.31 -16.25 -18.35
N MET A 76 -8.07 -15.86 -18.63
CA MET A 76 -7.08 -15.60 -17.58
C MET A 76 -7.52 -14.43 -16.68
N ILE A 77 -7.92 -13.30 -17.27
CA ILE A 77 -8.43 -12.12 -16.54
C ILE A 77 -9.65 -12.51 -15.69
N PHE A 78 -10.62 -13.22 -16.27
CA PHE A 78 -11.80 -13.70 -15.55
C PHE A 78 -11.42 -14.58 -14.36
N SER A 79 -10.48 -15.50 -14.57
CA SER A 79 -10.00 -16.38 -13.49
C SER A 79 -9.34 -15.59 -12.35
N GLU A 80 -8.57 -14.56 -12.66
CA GLU A 80 -7.96 -13.69 -11.63
C GLU A 80 -8.98 -12.87 -10.85
N ILE A 81 -10.03 -12.37 -11.52
CA ILE A 81 -11.15 -11.70 -10.86
C ILE A 81 -11.81 -12.67 -9.87
N GLU A 82 -12.15 -13.87 -10.30
CA GLU A 82 -12.80 -14.88 -9.47
C GLU A 82 -11.91 -15.35 -8.30
N LEU A 83 -10.61 -15.51 -8.54
CA LEU A 83 -9.65 -15.83 -7.48
C LEU A 83 -9.56 -14.69 -6.45
N THR A 84 -9.57 -13.45 -6.89
CA THR A 84 -9.54 -12.28 -6.00
C THR A 84 -10.82 -12.21 -5.16
N ARG A 85 -12.00 -12.42 -5.76
CA ARG A 85 -13.29 -12.46 -5.06
C ARG A 85 -13.33 -13.56 -4.00
N ARG A 86 -12.91 -14.78 -4.35
CA ARG A 86 -12.81 -15.92 -3.43
C ARG A 86 -11.80 -15.67 -2.31
N GLY A 87 -10.66 -15.04 -2.64
CA GLY A 87 -9.66 -14.63 -1.67
C GLY A 87 -10.20 -13.66 -0.63
N ASN A 88 -10.94 -12.63 -1.07
CA ASN A 88 -11.56 -11.65 -0.17
C ASN A 88 -12.67 -12.29 0.70
N ALA A 89 -13.48 -13.18 0.14
CA ALA A 89 -14.48 -13.91 0.92
C ALA A 89 -13.81 -14.79 2.01
N TYR A 90 -12.70 -15.43 1.67
CA TYR A 90 -11.91 -16.19 2.64
C TYR A 90 -11.32 -15.28 3.74
N LEU A 91 -10.74 -14.13 3.39
CA LEU A 91 -10.19 -13.17 4.35
C LEU A 91 -11.27 -12.62 5.28
N THR A 92 -12.45 -12.31 4.76
CA THR A 92 -13.62 -11.88 5.55
C THR A 92 -14.00 -12.94 6.58
N LYS A 93 -14.08 -14.21 6.17
CA LYS A 93 -14.36 -15.33 7.09
C LYS A 93 -13.26 -15.49 8.14
N ALA A 94 -11.99 -15.42 7.74
CA ALA A 94 -10.84 -15.53 8.64
C ALA A 94 -10.84 -14.39 9.68
N LEU A 95 -11.13 -13.15 9.26
CA LEU A 95 -11.26 -12.00 10.14
C LEU A 95 -12.39 -12.20 11.18
N GLY A 96 -13.55 -12.74 10.77
CA GLY A 96 -14.65 -13.03 11.69
C GLY A 96 -14.28 -14.09 12.74
N GLN A 97 -13.51 -15.10 12.35
CA GLN A 97 -12.97 -16.11 13.28
C GLN A 97 -11.94 -15.50 14.24
N LEU A 98 -11.02 -14.71 13.73
CA LEU A 98 -10.01 -14.01 14.52
C LEU A 98 -10.66 -13.06 15.54
N LYS A 99 -11.65 -12.29 15.09
CA LYS A 99 -12.44 -11.40 15.96
C LYS A 99 -13.03 -12.17 17.14
N LYS A 100 -13.73 -13.29 16.89
CA LYS A 100 -14.29 -14.13 17.96
C LYS A 100 -13.23 -14.61 18.94
N THR A 101 -12.07 -15.00 18.43
CA THR A 101 -10.93 -15.46 19.25
C THR A 101 -10.41 -14.37 20.17
N TYR A 102 -10.19 -13.17 19.64
CA TYR A 102 -9.69 -12.04 20.43
C TYR A 102 -10.73 -11.49 21.41
N GLU A 103 -12.00 -11.37 20.99
CA GLU A 103 -13.08 -10.92 21.89
C GLU A 103 -13.31 -11.86 23.06
N ALA A 104 -13.28 -13.17 22.85
CA ALA A 104 -13.37 -14.17 23.91
C ALA A 104 -12.24 -14.06 24.95
N ALA A 105 -11.08 -13.52 24.54
CA ALA A 105 -9.94 -13.25 25.40
C ALA A 105 -9.95 -11.83 26.01
N GLY A 106 -10.98 -11.00 25.71
CA GLY A 106 -11.06 -9.60 26.13
C GLY A 106 -9.95 -8.73 25.51
N LEU A 107 -9.61 -8.98 24.24
CA LEU A 107 -8.56 -8.29 23.49
C LEU A 107 -9.20 -7.41 22.39
N PRO A 108 -9.46 -6.12 22.67
CA PRO A 108 -9.93 -5.20 21.65
C PRO A 108 -8.84 -4.91 20.65
N PHE A 109 -9.22 -4.73 19.38
CA PHE A 109 -8.27 -4.42 18.31
C PHE A 109 -8.86 -3.52 17.23
N ILE A 110 -7.99 -2.93 16.44
CA ILE A 110 -8.28 -2.10 15.28
C ILE A 110 -7.79 -2.83 14.03
N LEU A 111 -8.62 -2.92 12.99
CA LEU A 111 -8.18 -3.37 11.67
C LEU A 111 -7.57 -2.18 10.92
N LEU A 112 -6.28 -2.27 10.58
CA LEU A 112 -5.53 -1.14 10.05
C LEU A 112 -5.74 -0.89 8.55
N LYS A 113 -5.54 -1.90 7.73
CA LYS A 113 -5.55 -1.83 6.26
C LYS A 113 -6.16 -3.12 5.67
N GLY A 114 -5.90 -3.40 4.42
CA GLY A 114 -6.39 -4.63 3.81
C GLY A 114 -7.90 -4.59 3.59
N LEU A 115 -8.65 -5.47 4.22
CA LEU A 115 -10.11 -5.56 4.08
C LEU A 115 -10.83 -4.26 4.47
N SER A 116 -10.31 -3.50 5.44
CA SER A 116 -10.93 -2.23 5.87
C SER A 116 -10.99 -1.18 4.74
N LEU A 117 -10.14 -1.30 3.73
CA LEU A 117 -10.12 -0.39 2.59
C LEU A 117 -11.04 -0.81 1.44
N GLY A 118 -11.50 -2.05 1.46
CA GLY A 118 -12.41 -2.57 0.43
C GLY A 118 -13.70 -1.76 0.29
N CYS A 119 -14.24 -1.21 1.38
CA CYS A 119 -15.46 -0.39 1.38
C CYS A 119 -15.35 0.90 0.55
N PHE A 120 -14.13 1.37 0.25
CA PHE A 120 -13.90 2.54 -0.60
C PHE A 120 -13.86 2.21 -2.09
N TYR A 121 -13.67 0.93 -2.45
CA TYR A 121 -13.69 0.48 -3.85
C TYR A 121 -15.11 0.44 -4.40
N PRO A 122 -15.29 0.65 -5.72
CA PRO A 122 -16.59 0.46 -6.37
C PRO A 122 -17.16 -0.95 -6.18
N ASP A 123 -16.30 -1.96 -6.27
CA ASP A 123 -16.56 -3.34 -5.87
C ASP A 123 -15.43 -3.79 -4.92
N ALA A 124 -15.76 -3.94 -3.63
CA ALA A 124 -14.83 -4.35 -2.60
C ALA A 124 -14.12 -5.68 -2.90
N ALA A 125 -14.79 -6.57 -3.65
CA ALA A 125 -14.27 -7.88 -4.00
C ALA A 125 -13.16 -7.85 -5.04
N LEU A 126 -12.97 -6.73 -5.76
CA LEU A 126 -11.91 -6.55 -6.77
C LEU A 126 -10.59 -6.02 -6.19
N ARG A 127 -10.59 -5.57 -4.93
CA ARG A 127 -9.34 -5.17 -4.26
C ARG A 127 -8.52 -6.39 -3.91
N SER A 128 -7.28 -6.48 -4.42
CA SER A 128 -6.38 -7.57 -4.06
C SER A 128 -6.08 -7.57 -2.56
N GLY A 129 -6.57 -8.58 -1.85
CA GLY A 129 -6.31 -8.82 -0.43
C GLY A 129 -4.99 -9.59 -0.23
N GLY A 130 -4.55 -9.70 1.02
CA GLY A 130 -3.33 -10.46 1.38
C GLY A 130 -3.34 -10.89 2.84
N ASP A 131 -3.11 -9.95 3.71
CA ASP A 131 -2.92 -10.10 5.15
C ASP A 131 -4.04 -9.43 5.96
N LEU A 132 -4.12 -9.78 7.24
CA LEU A 132 -4.98 -9.15 8.23
C LEU A 132 -4.10 -8.41 9.23
N ASP A 133 -4.07 -7.10 9.16
CA ASP A 133 -3.28 -6.23 10.03
C ASP A 133 -4.10 -5.79 11.23
N VAL A 134 -3.75 -6.27 12.40
CA VAL A 134 -4.46 -6.07 13.65
C VAL A 134 -3.61 -5.25 14.60
N LEU A 135 -4.08 -4.06 14.98
CA LEU A 135 -3.44 -3.21 15.99
C LEU A 135 -4.14 -3.39 17.34
N PHE A 136 -3.39 -3.76 18.34
CA PHE A 136 -3.89 -3.81 19.71
C PHE A 136 -3.86 -2.44 20.39
N HIS A 137 -4.70 -2.27 21.41
CA HIS A 137 -4.82 -0.99 22.14
C HIS A 137 -3.63 -0.70 23.05
N SER A 138 -2.90 -1.74 23.47
CA SER A 138 -1.73 -1.63 24.35
C SER A 138 -0.66 -2.68 24.04
N ASP A 139 0.57 -2.45 24.53
CA ASP A 139 1.66 -3.42 24.42
C ASP A 139 1.30 -4.73 25.17
N ALA A 140 0.59 -4.63 26.30
CA ALA A 140 0.13 -5.80 27.05
C ALA A 140 -0.87 -6.64 26.25
N ASP A 141 -1.82 -6.01 25.55
CA ASP A 141 -2.77 -6.70 24.69
C ASP A 141 -2.09 -7.32 23.47
N TYR A 142 -1.10 -6.65 22.89
CA TYR A 142 -0.28 -7.19 21.81
C TYR A 142 0.44 -8.47 22.22
N GLU A 143 1.11 -8.48 23.38
CA GLU A 143 1.79 -9.69 23.87
C GLU A 143 0.79 -10.82 24.20
N ARG A 144 -0.35 -10.50 24.82
CA ARG A 144 -1.42 -11.47 25.08
C ARG A 144 -2.01 -12.05 23.78
N GLY A 145 -2.22 -11.21 22.75
CA GLY A 145 -2.69 -11.63 21.44
C GLY A 145 -1.72 -12.57 20.74
N ASN A 146 -0.42 -12.27 20.80
CA ASN A 146 0.64 -13.13 20.27
C ASN A 146 0.68 -14.49 20.98
N GLU A 147 0.59 -14.47 22.31
CA GLU A 147 0.59 -15.69 23.13
C GLU A 147 -0.65 -16.56 22.85
N LEU A 148 -1.80 -15.91 22.67
CA LEU A 148 -3.06 -16.61 22.34
C LEU A 148 -2.93 -17.38 21.02
N LEU A 149 -2.39 -16.76 19.96
CA LEU A 149 -2.20 -17.42 18.67
C LEU A 149 -1.13 -18.53 18.76
N ARG A 150 -0.05 -18.36 19.53
CA ARG A 150 0.94 -19.43 19.77
C ARG A 150 0.32 -20.63 20.46
N LYS A 151 -0.47 -20.39 21.54
CA LYS A 151 -1.18 -21.47 22.26
C LYS A 151 -2.21 -22.21 21.41
N ALA A 152 -2.84 -21.48 20.46
CA ALA A 152 -3.74 -22.08 19.48
C ALA A 152 -3.01 -22.86 18.38
N GLY A 153 -1.67 -22.94 18.42
CA GLY A 153 -0.86 -23.69 17.46
C GLY A 153 -0.56 -22.99 16.14
N HIS A 154 -0.86 -21.69 16.03
CA HIS A 154 -0.49 -20.90 14.85
C HIS A 154 1.03 -20.68 14.81
N LYS A 155 1.64 -20.96 13.66
CA LYS A 155 3.10 -20.83 13.47
C LYS A 155 3.46 -19.40 13.13
N LEU A 156 4.59 -18.93 13.65
CA LEU A 156 5.21 -17.69 13.20
C LEU A 156 5.52 -17.80 11.70
N HIS A 157 5.16 -16.76 10.97
CA HIS A 157 5.37 -16.71 9.51
C HIS A 157 6.82 -16.33 9.19
N ASP A 158 7.36 -15.29 9.86
CA ASP A 158 8.76 -14.86 9.75
C ASP A 158 9.21 -14.17 11.05
N ASP A 159 10.30 -14.69 11.65
CA ASP A 159 10.90 -14.12 12.87
C ASP A 159 11.59 -12.76 12.63
N SER A 160 11.87 -12.39 11.37
CA SER A 160 12.57 -11.14 11.04
C SER A 160 11.72 -9.89 11.27
N GLU A 161 10.40 -10.03 11.34
CA GLU A 161 9.44 -8.91 11.37
C GLU A 161 9.13 -8.40 12.79
N VAL A 162 9.42 -9.18 13.83
CA VAL A 162 9.34 -8.72 15.24
C VAL A 162 10.16 -7.43 15.48
N ARG A 163 11.15 -7.19 14.64
CA ARG A 163 11.98 -5.97 14.70
C ARG A 163 11.20 -4.68 14.38
N TYR A 164 10.06 -4.76 13.67
CA TYR A 164 9.26 -3.61 13.24
C TYR A 164 7.99 -3.42 14.07
N GLY A 165 7.92 -4.06 15.27
CA GLY A 165 6.79 -3.89 16.19
C GLY A 165 5.52 -4.63 15.77
N HIS A 166 5.65 -5.65 14.91
CA HIS A 166 4.58 -6.58 14.60
C HIS A 166 5.08 -8.03 14.60
N THR A 167 4.16 -8.95 14.81
CA THR A 167 4.39 -10.39 14.78
C THR A 167 3.42 -11.02 13.77
N ALA A 168 3.97 -11.72 12.79
CA ALA A 168 3.19 -12.36 11.74
C ALA A 168 2.97 -13.84 12.03
N PHE A 169 1.73 -14.30 11.91
CA PHE A 169 1.32 -15.70 12.09
C PHE A 169 0.70 -16.26 10.81
N THR A 170 0.99 -17.51 10.50
CA THR A 170 0.23 -18.26 9.50
C THR A 170 -1.13 -18.65 10.10
N TYR A 171 -2.21 -18.08 9.55
CA TYR A 171 -3.58 -18.31 10.00
C TYR A 171 -4.42 -18.93 8.87
N GLY A 172 -4.48 -20.25 8.85
CA GLY A 172 -5.06 -20.98 7.71
C GLY A 172 -4.30 -20.69 6.40
N ARG A 173 -4.96 -20.05 5.44
CA ARG A 173 -4.37 -19.68 4.14
C ARG A 173 -3.94 -18.22 4.08
N THR A 174 -4.08 -17.46 5.16
CA THR A 174 -3.69 -16.04 5.22
C THR A 174 -2.62 -15.83 6.28
N ILE A 175 -2.12 -14.61 6.33
CA ILE A 175 -1.20 -14.12 7.35
C ILE A 175 -2.00 -13.15 8.24
N VAL A 176 -1.84 -13.30 9.55
CA VAL A 176 -2.30 -12.31 10.54
C VAL A 176 -1.05 -11.60 11.07
N GLU A 177 -1.01 -10.30 10.92
CA GLU A 177 0.02 -9.44 11.49
C GLU A 177 -0.53 -8.72 12.71
N ASN A 178 -0.09 -9.15 13.88
CA ASN A 178 -0.37 -8.46 15.13
C ASN A 178 0.59 -7.30 15.30
N HIS A 179 0.08 -6.09 15.48
CA HIS A 179 0.85 -4.86 15.60
C HIS A 179 0.76 -4.30 17.02
N ALA A 180 1.91 -3.91 17.58
CA ALA A 180 2.01 -3.08 18.78
C ALA A 180 1.91 -1.58 18.42
N ARG A 181 2.30 -1.21 17.19
CA ARG A 181 2.28 0.15 16.65
C ARG A 181 1.73 0.14 15.23
N ALA A 182 0.94 1.16 14.88
CA ALA A 182 0.35 1.26 13.54
C ALA A 182 1.41 1.54 12.48
N VAL A 183 2.43 2.32 12.80
CA VAL A 183 3.53 2.71 11.89
C VAL A 183 4.88 2.55 12.56
N PHE A 184 5.93 2.46 11.74
CA PHE A 184 7.31 2.44 12.20
C PHE A 184 8.17 3.34 11.31
N PHE A 185 8.35 4.61 11.73
CA PHE A 185 9.27 5.53 11.08
C PHE A 185 10.71 5.29 11.54
N ASP A 186 11.68 5.56 10.69
CA ASP A 186 13.10 5.65 11.08
C ASP A 186 13.36 6.84 12.04
N HIS A 187 12.38 7.72 12.23
CA HIS A 187 12.45 8.89 13.09
C HIS A 187 11.61 8.73 14.37
N LYS A 188 12.25 8.68 15.54
CA LYS A 188 11.58 8.45 16.84
C LYS A 188 10.51 9.50 17.19
N ARG A 189 10.68 10.77 16.75
CA ARG A 189 9.70 11.83 16.97
C ARG A 189 8.40 11.53 16.25
N HIS A 190 8.48 11.12 14.97
CA HIS A 190 7.30 10.80 14.16
C HIS A 190 6.57 9.57 14.71
N ASN A 191 7.29 8.54 15.17
CA ASN A 191 6.68 7.39 15.83
C ASN A 191 5.87 7.82 17.07
N ARG A 192 6.50 8.59 17.99
CA ARG A 192 5.81 9.06 19.20
C ARG A 192 4.60 9.94 18.89
N HIS A 193 4.72 10.81 17.87
CA HIS A 193 3.60 11.68 17.46
C HIS A 193 2.44 10.86 16.92
N PHE A 194 2.69 9.93 16.01
CA PHE A 194 1.65 9.08 15.44
C PHE A 194 1.02 8.14 16.46
N ASP A 195 1.82 7.54 17.33
CA ASP A 195 1.34 6.71 18.44
C ASP A 195 0.41 7.51 19.38
N ALA A 196 0.75 8.77 19.68
CA ALA A 196 -0.10 9.63 20.52
C ALA A 196 -1.47 9.89 19.85
N LEU A 197 -1.51 10.15 18.53
CA LEU A 197 -2.77 10.31 17.77
C LEU A 197 -3.62 9.05 17.80
N VAL A 198 -3.00 7.86 17.67
CA VAL A 198 -3.70 6.57 17.76
C VAL A 198 -4.26 6.35 19.17
N GLN A 199 -3.48 6.63 20.20
CA GLN A 199 -3.92 6.49 21.60
C GLN A 199 -5.03 7.49 21.97
N GLU A 200 -4.98 8.70 21.42
CA GLU A 200 -6.07 9.67 21.53
C GLU A 200 -7.35 9.13 20.89
N ALA A 201 -7.26 8.57 19.67
CA ALA A 201 -8.43 7.98 18.99
C ALA A 201 -9.03 6.80 19.76
N ILE A 202 -8.21 5.97 20.42
CA ILE A 202 -8.66 4.86 21.26
C ILE A 202 -9.36 5.41 22.54
N SER A 203 -8.72 6.33 23.25
CA SER A 203 -9.20 6.83 24.54
C SER A 203 -10.44 7.72 24.41
N SER A 204 -10.55 8.51 23.33
CA SER A 204 -11.72 9.35 23.05
C SER A 204 -12.92 8.55 22.50
N GLY A 205 -12.73 7.28 22.12
CA GLY A 205 -13.77 6.46 21.50
C GLY A 205 -14.10 6.86 20.05
N SER A 206 -13.24 7.64 19.38
CA SER A 206 -13.48 8.13 18.01
C SER A 206 -13.21 7.09 16.90
N LEU A 207 -12.92 5.84 17.26
CA LEU A 207 -12.73 4.75 16.30
C LEU A 207 -13.99 4.51 15.47
N ILE A 208 -13.83 4.40 14.16
CA ILE A 208 -14.92 4.13 13.22
C ILE A 208 -15.36 2.65 13.30
N THR A 209 -16.64 2.40 13.25
CA THR A 209 -17.21 1.06 13.11
C THR A 209 -17.49 0.76 11.65
N GLN A 210 -16.86 -0.29 11.12
CA GLN A 210 -17.13 -0.81 9.76
C GLN A 210 -17.84 -2.16 9.82
N HIS A 211 -18.71 -2.41 8.84
CA HIS A 211 -19.40 -3.70 8.68
C HIS A 211 -18.64 -4.60 7.69
N HIS A 212 -18.44 -5.85 8.07
CA HIS A 212 -17.82 -6.90 7.27
C HIS A 212 -18.68 -8.18 7.34
N GLY A 213 -19.61 -8.33 6.39
CA GLY A 213 -20.62 -9.39 6.48
C GLY A 213 -21.46 -9.23 7.74
N ASP A 214 -21.53 -10.27 8.56
CA ASP A 214 -22.38 -10.34 9.76
C ASP A 214 -21.73 -9.75 11.03
N TYR A 215 -20.57 -9.10 10.93
CA TYR A 215 -19.88 -8.55 12.09
C TYR A 215 -19.30 -7.15 11.83
N THR A 216 -18.96 -6.47 12.91
CA THR A 216 -18.37 -5.13 12.88
C THR A 216 -16.92 -5.16 13.35
N ILE A 217 -16.12 -4.27 12.81
CA ILE A 217 -14.72 -4.07 13.18
C ILE A 217 -14.47 -2.59 13.45
N LYS A 218 -13.55 -2.29 14.37
CA LYS A 218 -13.06 -0.94 14.59
C LYS A 218 -11.90 -0.64 13.65
N THR A 219 -11.91 0.58 13.09
CA THR A 219 -10.83 1.14 12.27
C THR A 219 -10.47 2.54 12.78
N LEU A 220 -9.35 3.09 12.30
CA LEU A 220 -8.93 4.44 12.66
C LEU A 220 -9.97 5.49 12.19
N PRO A 221 -10.07 6.66 12.86
CA PRO A 221 -10.83 7.80 12.37
C PRO A 221 -10.42 8.20 10.96
N HIS A 222 -11.33 8.76 10.19
CA HIS A 222 -11.12 8.99 8.75
C HIS A 222 -9.87 9.82 8.44
N GLU A 223 -9.65 10.94 9.12
CA GLU A 223 -8.49 11.81 8.94
C GLU A 223 -7.18 11.07 9.26
N LEU A 224 -7.15 10.40 10.39
CA LEU A 224 -5.98 9.62 10.83
C LEU A 224 -5.72 8.46 9.86
N ASN A 225 -6.77 7.83 9.35
CA ASN A 225 -6.66 6.71 8.41
C ASN A 225 -6.16 7.18 7.02
N VAL A 226 -6.63 8.33 6.51
CA VAL A 226 -6.09 8.93 5.26
C VAL A 226 -4.59 9.16 5.36
N VAL A 227 -4.14 9.74 6.49
CA VAL A 227 -2.72 9.97 6.75
C VAL A 227 -1.97 8.65 6.93
N TYR A 228 -2.54 7.68 7.66
CA TYR A 228 -1.96 6.35 7.86
C TYR A 228 -1.76 5.60 6.54
N ILE A 229 -2.76 5.59 5.65
CA ILE A 229 -2.65 4.89 4.36
C ILE A 229 -1.59 5.55 3.48
N PHE A 230 -1.49 6.89 3.51
CA PHE A 230 -0.39 7.56 2.82
C PHE A 230 0.97 7.23 3.44
N ILE A 231 1.09 7.19 4.77
CA ILE A 231 2.34 6.79 5.45
C ILE A 231 2.73 5.36 5.04
N HIS A 232 1.79 4.43 4.97
CA HIS A 232 2.06 3.07 4.55
C HIS A 232 2.56 3.01 3.10
N LEU A 233 1.95 3.75 2.17
CA LEU A 233 2.44 3.94 0.81
C LEU A 233 3.83 4.57 0.82
N PHE A 234 3.98 5.70 1.52
CA PHE A 234 5.20 6.49 1.59
C PHE A 234 6.35 5.72 2.24
N PHE A 235 6.12 4.91 3.28
CA PHE A 235 7.15 4.11 3.92
C PHE A 235 7.81 3.12 2.95
N HIS A 236 7.02 2.45 2.12
CA HIS A 236 7.55 1.52 1.13
C HIS A 236 8.25 2.22 -0.03
N TRP A 237 7.78 3.41 -0.40
CA TRP A 237 8.27 4.12 -1.58
C TRP A 237 9.77 4.43 -1.56
N PRO A 238 10.41 5.06 -0.55
CA PRO A 238 11.84 5.32 -0.55
C PRO A 238 12.69 4.07 -0.32
N HIS A 239 12.17 3.04 0.30
CA HIS A 239 12.92 1.81 0.58
C HIS A 239 12.97 0.85 -0.61
N TRP A 240 11.82 0.56 -1.22
CA TRP A 240 11.70 -0.47 -2.24
C TRP A 240 10.90 -0.04 -3.46
N GLY A 241 9.99 0.88 -3.31
CA GLY A 241 8.98 1.27 -4.28
C GLY A 241 7.57 0.84 -3.84
N VAL A 242 6.58 1.39 -4.52
CA VAL A 242 5.16 1.21 -4.23
C VAL A 242 4.40 0.87 -5.51
N GLY A 243 3.33 0.10 -5.38
CA GLY A 243 2.46 -0.26 -6.49
C GLY A 243 1.16 0.55 -6.52
N PHE A 244 0.42 0.37 -7.62
CA PHE A 244 -0.85 1.06 -7.78
C PHE A 244 -1.94 0.57 -6.83
N ARG A 245 -1.83 -0.62 -6.22
CA ARG A 245 -2.77 -1.03 -5.17
C ARG A 245 -2.78 -0.05 -4.01
N GLN A 246 -1.60 0.24 -3.43
CA GLN A 246 -1.49 1.18 -2.31
C GLN A 246 -1.88 2.60 -2.72
N TYR A 247 -1.56 2.98 -3.94
CA TYR A 247 -1.93 4.29 -4.46
C TYR A 247 -3.45 4.40 -4.66
N SER A 248 -4.09 3.38 -5.24
CA SER A 248 -5.55 3.32 -5.41
C SER A 248 -6.28 3.32 -4.07
N ASP A 249 -5.77 2.58 -3.06
CA ASP A 249 -6.32 2.58 -1.71
C ASP A 249 -6.45 4.01 -1.15
N TRP A 250 -5.38 4.81 -1.26
CA TRP A 250 -5.36 6.19 -0.79
C TRP A 250 -6.30 7.10 -1.60
N LEU A 251 -6.29 7.01 -2.94
CA LEU A 251 -7.13 7.83 -3.82
C LEU A 251 -8.62 7.53 -3.63
N LEU A 252 -9.00 6.25 -3.61
CA LEU A 252 -10.40 5.84 -3.46
C LEU A 252 -10.96 6.23 -2.09
N MET A 253 -10.15 6.12 -1.04
CA MET A 253 -10.54 6.58 0.29
C MET A 253 -10.86 8.07 0.29
N MET A 254 -9.99 8.94 -0.24
CA MET A 254 -10.24 10.38 -0.33
C MET A 254 -11.45 10.70 -1.24
N THR A 255 -11.60 9.98 -2.37
CA THR A 255 -12.75 10.14 -3.27
C THR A 255 -14.07 9.88 -2.54
N ARG A 256 -14.14 8.81 -1.75
CA ARG A 256 -15.36 8.44 -0.99
C ARG A 256 -15.64 9.35 0.19
N LEU A 257 -14.60 9.92 0.79
CA LEU A 257 -14.69 10.80 1.95
C LEU A 257 -14.67 12.30 1.58
N LYS A 258 -14.74 12.64 0.29
CA LYS A 258 -14.79 14.05 -0.17
C LYS A 258 -15.82 14.84 0.58
N GLY A 259 -15.43 15.99 1.14
CA GLY A 259 -16.30 16.89 1.91
C GLY A 259 -16.67 16.41 3.32
N GLN A 260 -16.11 15.27 3.77
CA GLN A 260 -16.34 14.73 5.12
C GLN A 260 -15.08 14.81 6.01
N LEU A 261 -13.94 15.21 5.44
CA LEU A 261 -12.66 15.24 6.11
C LEU A 261 -12.35 16.64 6.66
N ASP A 262 -11.79 16.68 7.87
CA ASP A 262 -11.22 17.88 8.46
C ASP A 262 -9.85 18.16 7.82
N GLU A 263 -9.83 19.18 6.93
CA GLU A 263 -8.65 19.55 6.15
C GLU A 263 -7.52 20.11 7.04
N GLU A 264 -7.86 20.90 8.06
CA GLU A 264 -6.86 21.48 8.98
C GLU A 264 -6.16 20.39 9.77
N LYS A 265 -6.90 19.40 10.24
CA LYS A 265 -6.37 18.26 10.98
C LYS A 265 -5.43 17.41 10.12
N ILE A 266 -5.81 17.12 8.88
CA ILE A 266 -4.94 16.37 7.94
C ILE A 266 -3.69 17.17 7.61
N LEU A 267 -3.83 18.49 7.35
CA LEU A 267 -2.71 19.36 7.04
C LEU A 267 -1.71 19.46 8.20
N SER A 268 -2.22 19.57 9.44
CA SER A 268 -1.38 19.58 10.64
C SER A 268 -0.58 18.27 10.77
N MET A 269 -1.26 17.12 10.70
CA MET A 269 -0.60 15.81 10.76
C MET A 269 0.46 15.64 9.66
N ALA A 270 0.15 16.06 8.43
CA ALA A 270 1.07 15.94 7.29
C ALA A 270 2.33 16.80 7.47
N LYS A 271 2.20 18.01 8.05
CA LYS A 271 3.34 18.88 8.40
C LYS A 271 4.18 18.31 9.54
N ASP A 272 3.55 17.85 10.61
CA ASP A 272 4.24 17.31 11.80
C ASP A 272 5.04 16.04 11.51
N LEU A 273 4.62 15.30 10.48
CA LEU A 273 5.27 14.05 10.03
C LEU A 273 6.24 14.24 8.86
N ASP A 274 6.44 15.49 8.38
CA ASP A 274 7.28 15.82 7.21
C ASP A 274 6.87 15.06 5.92
N ILE A 275 5.55 14.86 5.71
CA ILE A 275 5.02 14.13 4.54
C ILE A 275 4.15 14.99 3.62
N LEU A 276 3.90 16.27 3.95
CA LEU A 276 3.02 17.12 3.15
C LEU A 276 3.47 17.26 1.70
N TYR A 277 4.75 17.59 1.46
CA TYR A 277 5.26 17.73 0.10
C TYR A 277 5.22 16.43 -0.71
N PRO A 278 5.62 15.26 -0.19
CA PRO A 278 5.32 13.98 -0.85
C PRO A 278 3.83 13.76 -1.15
N MET A 279 2.91 14.08 -0.22
CA MET A 279 1.46 13.96 -0.45
C MET A 279 1.02 14.82 -1.64
N GLN A 280 1.49 16.06 -1.71
CA GLN A 280 1.20 17.01 -2.80
C GLN A 280 1.72 16.49 -4.15
N LEU A 281 2.93 15.91 -4.21
CA LEU A 281 3.47 15.33 -5.43
C LEU A 281 2.69 14.11 -5.91
N PHE A 282 2.30 13.21 -4.98
CA PHE A 282 1.43 12.08 -5.32
C PHE A 282 0.05 12.56 -5.78
N ALA A 283 -0.53 13.59 -5.15
CA ALA A 283 -1.78 14.19 -5.58
C ALA A 283 -1.67 14.76 -7.00
N GLN A 284 -0.63 15.54 -7.30
CA GLN A 284 -0.40 16.10 -8.63
C GLN A 284 -0.19 15.01 -9.70
N ALA A 285 0.52 13.93 -9.35
CA ALA A 285 0.68 12.77 -10.24
C ALA A 285 -0.67 12.06 -10.51
N ALA A 286 -1.54 11.92 -9.51
CA ALA A 286 -2.87 11.35 -9.68
C ALA A 286 -3.76 12.22 -10.57
N ILE A 287 -3.75 13.54 -10.38
CA ILE A 287 -4.49 14.49 -11.21
C ILE A 287 -4.04 14.36 -12.67
N ARG A 288 -2.73 14.40 -12.92
CA ARG A 288 -2.16 14.44 -14.27
C ARG A 288 -2.30 13.12 -15.02
N TYR A 289 -2.06 11.98 -14.36
CA TYR A 289 -1.92 10.68 -15.04
C TYR A 289 -3.11 9.73 -14.81
N LEU A 290 -3.91 9.97 -13.77
CA LEU A 290 -5.08 9.15 -13.43
C LEU A 290 -6.39 9.93 -13.46
N ARG A 291 -6.38 11.20 -13.93
CA ARG A 291 -7.56 12.05 -14.11
C ARG A 291 -8.36 12.26 -12.81
N VAL A 292 -7.71 12.14 -11.67
CA VAL A 292 -8.36 12.34 -10.36
C VAL A 292 -8.71 13.81 -10.17
N SER A 293 -9.92 14.09 -9.65
CA SER A 293 -10.35 15.48 -9.39
C SER A 293 -9.47 16.12 -8.30
N PRO A 294 -8.98 17.36 -8.51
CA PRO A 294 -8.26 18.11 -7.48
C PRO A 294 -9.02 18.25 -6.16
N GLU A 295 -10.35 18.30 -6.23
CA GLU A 295 -11.24 18.56 -5.10
C GLU A 295 -11.34 17.42 -4.08
N ILE A 296 -10.76 16.24 -4.36
CA ILE A 296 -10.75 15.13 -3.38
C ILE A 296 -9.65 15.29 -2.32
N PHE A 297 -8.65 16.16 -2.57
CA PHE A 297 -7.48 16.30 -1.71
C PHE A 297 -7.75 17.29 -0.57
N PRO A 298 -7.79 16.83 0.70
CA PRO A 298 -8.07 17.65 1.86
C PRO A 298 -6.79 18.37 2.36
N PHE A 299 -6.02 18.93 1.46
CA PHE A 299 -4.82 19.72 1.74
C PHE A 299 -4.46 20.59 0.52
N PRO A 300 -3.72 21.70 0.70
CA PRO A 300 -3.33 22.57 -0.40
C PRO A 300 -2.49 21.82 -1.45
N LEU A 301 -2.86 21.94 -2.71
CA LEU A 301 -2.09 21.40 -3.84
C LEU A 301 -0.93 22.34 -4.22
N LEU A 302 0.05 21.81 -4.96
CA LEU A 302 1.13 22.60 -5.54
C LEU A 302 0.55 23.57 -6.58
N LEU A 303 0.95 24.84 -6.52
CA LEU A 303 0.46 25.90 -7.40
C LEU A 303 0.98 25.80 -8.83
N GLN A 304 2.10 25.11 -9.04
CA GLN A 304 2.76 24.95 -10.33
C GLN A 304 3.14 23.48 -10.54
N ASP A 305 3.32 23.11 -11.81
CA ASP A 305 3.85 21.79 -12.17
C ASP A 305 5.26 21.60 -11.58
N ASP A 306 5.38 20.59 -10.73
CA ASP A 306 6.65 20.24 -10.12
C ASP A 306 7.35 19.14 -10.95
N PRO A 307 8.63 19.30 -11.29
CA PRO A 307 9.38 18.32 -12.08
C PRO A 307 9.47 16.94 -11.41
N HIS A 308 9.31 16.86 -10.09
CA HIS A 308 9.28 15.58 -9.36
C HIS A 308 7.96 14.82 -9.54
N THR A 309 6.88 15.45 -10.03
CA THR A 309 5.60 14.79 -10.31
C THR A 309 5.75 13.65 -11.32
N GLU A 310 6.47 13.90 -12.40
CA GLU A 310 6.77 12.87 -13.40
C GLU A 310 7.67 11.77 -12.81
N GLN A 311 8.59 12.13 -11.93
CA GLN A 311 9.42 11.17 -11.21
C GLN A 311 8.59 10.23 -10.34
N ILE A 312 7.53 10.71 -9.66
CA ILE A 312 6.62 9.89 -8.87
C ILE A 312 5.96 8.81 -9.73
N ILE A 313 5.26 9.20 -10.80
CA ILE A 313 4.51 8.22 -11.60
C ILE A 313 5.41 7.17 -12.23
N ARG A 314 6.58 7.57 -12.76
CA ARG A 314 7.59 6.67 -13.32
C ARG A 314 8.14 5.72 -12.27
N ASP A 315 8.44 6.24 -11.08
CA ASP A 315 8.96 5.42 -10.00
C ASP A 315 7.92 4.38 -9.55
N VAL A 316 6.65 4.76 -9.48
CA VAL A 316 5.56 3.83 -9.18
C VAL A 316 5.47 2.76 -10.25
N ILE A 317 5.32 3.12 -11.54
CA ILE A 317 5.19 2.16 -12.66
C ILE A 317 6.34 1.16 -12.69
N HIS A 318 7.59 1.63 -12.54
CA HIS A 318 8.74 0.75 -12.65
C HIS A 318 9.04 -0.06 -11.38
N SER A 319 8.51 0.33 -10.22
CA SER A 319 8.75 -0.38 -8.95
C SER A 319 7.87 -1.62 -8.78
N GLY A 320 6.61 -1.53 -9.18
CA GLY A 320 5.62 -2.55 -8.87
C GLY A 320 5.27 -2.62 -7.38
N ASN A 321 4.38 -3.53 -7.01
CA ASN A 321 3.94 -3.72 -5.64
C ASN A 321 5.12 -4.06 -4.72
N PHE A 322 5.34 -3.26 -3.68
CA PHE A 322 6.50 -3.38 -2.76
C PHE A 322 7.85 -3.45 -3.48
N GLY A 323 7.98 -2.88 -4.67
CA GLY A 323 9.22 -2.85 -5.44
C GLY A 323 9.68 -4.21 -5.98
N PHE A 324 8.81 -5.20 -6.07
CA PHE A 324 9.19 -6.54 -6.54
C PHE A 324 9.83 -6.53 -7.93
N ALA A 325 9.44 -5.61 -8.81
CA ALA A 325 10.00 -5.49 -10.14
C ALA A 325 11.46 -5.01 -10.16
N GLN A 326 11.92 -4.30 -9.12
CA GLN A 326 13.25 -3.70 -9.03
C GLN A 326 14.14 -4.31 -7.93
N ARG A 327 13.61 -5.22 -7.09
CA ARG A 327 14.40 -5.80 -5.99
C ARG A 327 15.63 -6.53 -6.51
N PRO A 328 16.82 -6.31 -5.92
CA PRO A 328 18.01 -7.04 -6.29
C PRO A 328 17.83 -8.54 -6.10
N ILE A 329 18.14 -9.31 -7.15
CA ILE A 329 18.09 -10.79 -7.12
C ILE A 329 19.02 -11.30 -6.01
N LYS A 330 18.54 -12.25 -5.20
CA LYS A 330 19.34 -12.91 -4.17
C LYS A 330 20.51 -13.64 -4.86
N ALA A 331 21.73 -13.34 -4.41
CA ALA A 331 22.92 -14.10 -4.82
C ALA A 331 23.12 -15.29 -3.86
N GLN A 332 23.87 -16.30 -4.31
CA GLN A 332 24.27 -17.45 -3.46
C GLN A 332 25.03 -16.96 -2.20
N ASN A 333 25.86 -15.93 -2.34
CA ASN A 333 26.57 -15.31 -1.22
C ASN A 333 25.71 -14.23 -0.56
N LYS A 334 25.42 -14.39 0.74
CA LYS A 334 24.67 -13.42 1.57
C LYS A 334 25.31 -12.02 1.57
N TRP A 335 26.65 -11.94 1.52
CA TRP A 335 27.35 -10.66 1.50
C TRP A 335 27.10 -9.90 0.19
N VAL A 336 27.19 -10.58 -0.95
CA VAL A 336 26.88 -9.98 -2.27
C VAL A 336 25.43 -9.52 -2.31
N THR A 337 24.51 -10.31 -1.77
CA THR A 337 23.09 -9.93 -1.65
C THR A 337 22.91 -8.67 -0.81
N ASN A 338 23.55 -8.59 0.36
CA ASN A 338 23.47 -7.43 1.26
C ASN A 338 24.11 -6.18 0.62
N TRP A 339 25.23 -6.33 -0.08
CA TRP A 339 25.86 -5.24 -0.82
C TRP A 339 24.99 -4.72 -1.96
N ARG A 340 24.34 -5.61 -2.73
CA ARG A 340 23.37 -5.22 -3.77
C ARG A 340 22.21 -4.46 -3.19
N LYS A 341 21.61 -4.93 -2.07
CA LYS A 341 20.54 -4.24 -1.33
C LYS A 341 20.99 -2.87 -0.83
N PHE A 342 22.19 -2.77 -0.26
CA PHE A 342 22.75 -1.50 0.21
C PHE A 342 22.91 -0.51 -0.95
N ARG A 343 23.55 -0.89 -2.05
CA ARG A 343 23.73 -0.04 -3.23
C ARG A 343 22.37 0.41 -3.81
N PHE A 344 21.40 -0.49 -3.85
CA PHE A 344 20.05 -0.18 -4.32
C PHE A 344 19.41 0.91 -3.44
N LYS A 345 19.40 0.71 -2.12
CA LYS A 345 18.84 1.67 -1.15
C LYS A 345 19.55 3.03 -1.23
N MET A 346 20.89 3.05 -1.30
CA MET A 346 21.65 4.28 -1.38
C MET A 346 21.35 5.07 -2.67
N ARG A 347 21.29 4.38 -3.82
CA ARG A 347 20.96 5.02 -5.10
C ARG A 347 19.55 5.60 -5.07
N ARG A 348 18.58 4.83 -4.52
CA ARG A 348 17.20 5.25 -4.41
C ARG A 348 17.03 6.44 -3.45
N SER A 349 17.61 6.37 -2.26
CA SER A 349 17.56 7.46 -1.27
C SER A 349 18.18 8.75 -1.78
N ARG A 350 19.30 8.67 -2.52
CA ARG A 350 19.91 9.86 -3.16
C ARG A 350 18.98 10.49 -4.19
N ARG A 351 18.31 9.68 -5.01
CA ARG A 351 17.36 10.15 -6.02
C ARG A 351 16.14 10.84 -5.39
N LEU A 352 15.70 10.36 -4.22
CA LEU A 352 14.52 10.85 -3.53
C LEU A 352 14.83 11.92 -2.49
N TYR A 353 16.12 12.25 -2.29
CA TYR A 353 16.54 13.20 -1.26
C TYR A 353 15.90 14.59 -1.41
N ALA A 354 15.75 15.08 -2.64
CA ALA A 354 15.12 16.39 -2.91
C ALA A 354 13.62 16.42 -2.51
N ILE A 355 12.96 15.25 -2.56
CA ILE A 355 11.53 15.14 -2.25
C ILE A 355 11.30 14.95 -0.75
N THR A 356 12.16 14.18 -0.10
CA THR A 356 11.98 13.81 1.31
C THR A 356 13.33 13.75 2.04
N PRO A 357 13.98 14.91 2.30
CA PRO A 357 15.32 14.94 2.89
C PRO A 357 15.38 14.31 4.28
N THR A 358 14.37 14.55 5.12
CA THR A 358 14.30 14.01 6.47
C THR A 358 14.27 12.48 6.47
N HIS A 359 13.39 11.87 5.67
CA HIS A 359 13.25 10.42 5.61
C HIS A 359 14.40 9.76 4.82
N ALA A 360 14.80 10.33 3.68
CA ALA A 360 15.90 9.80 2.87
C ALA A 360 17.24 9.81 3.62
N SER A 361 17.55 10.87 4.39
CA SER A 361 18.76 10.93 5.22
C SER A 361 18.79 9.82 6.27
N ARG A 362 17.67 9.53 6.91
CA ARG A 362 17.58 8.44 7.90
C ARG A 362 17.79 7.06 7.29
N ILE A 363 17.22 6.82 6.11
CA ILE A 363 17.46 5.57 5.36
C ILE A 363 18.94 5.43 5.00
N ILE A 364 19.58 6.51 4.59
CA ILE A 364 21.02 6.53 4.28
C ILE A 364 21.82 6.18 5.53
N TRP A 365 21.66 6.92 6.62
CA TRP A 365 22.40 6.70 7.85
C TRP A 365 22.12 5.34 8.48
N GLY A 366 20.86 4.90 8.53
CA GLY A 366 20.48 3.58 9.02
C GLY A 366 21.11 2.45 8.19
N SER A 367 21.18 2.62 6.87
CA SER A 367 21.83 1.64 5.98
C SER A 367 23.35 1.61 6.15
N VAL A 368 24.00 2.77 6.29
CA VAL A 368 25.46 2.89 6.52
C VAL A 368 25.83 2.27 7.88
N PHE A 369 25.10 2.64 8.94
CA PHE A 369 25.34 2.13 10.30
C PHE A 369 25.14 0.62 10.38
N GLY A 370 24.03 0.13 9.79
CA GLY A 370 23.75 -1.32 9.73
C GLY A 370 24.84 -2.09 8.99
N HIS A 371 25.37 -1.54 7.91
CA HIS A 371 26.46 -2.16 7.14
C HIS A 371 27.78 -2.16 7.94
N LEU A 372 28.09 -1.07 8.63
CA LEU A 372 29.28 -0.94 9.50
C LEU A 372 29.22 -1.97 10.65
N MET A 373 28.09 -2.12 11.30
CA MET A 373 27.89 -3.10 12.38
C MET A 373 28.06 -4.54 11.89
N LEU A 374 27.62 -4.86 10.66
CA LEU A 374 27.86 -6.16 10.06
C LEU A 374 29.34 -6.44 9.77
N MET A 375 30.12 -5.39 9.38
CA MET A 375 31.56 -5.54 9.21
C MET A 375 32.30 -5.72 10.53
N ILE A 376 31.90 -5.04 11.60
CA ILE A 376 32.51 -5.18 12.95
C ILE A 376 32.25 -6.56 13.54
N ARG A 377 30.99 -7.07 13.44
CA ARG A 377 30.63 -8.42 13.92
C ARG A 377 31.37 -9.57 13.20
N ARG A 378 31.93 -9.32 12.03
CA ARG A 378 32.76 -10.30 11.29
C ARG A 378 34.23 -10.35 11.70
N ARG A 379 34.71 -9.33 12.40
CA ARG A 379 36.10 -9.26 12.91
C ARG A 379 36.23 -9.84 14.31
N ARG A 380 35.12 -10.26 14.91
CA ARG A 380 35.04 -11.06 16.14
C ARG A 380 34.55 -12.48 15.81
#